data_4372fa4cbd1d97d88603a4687e52f447
#
_entry.id   4372fa4cbd1d97d88603a4687e52f447
#
_cell.length_a   1.000
_cell.length_b   1.000
_cell.length_c   1.000
_cell.angle_alpha   90.00
_cell.angle_beta   90.00
_cell.angle_gamma   90.00
#
_symmetry.space_group_name_H-M   'P 1'
#
loop_
_entity.id
_entity.type
_entity.pdbx_description
1 polymer ?
#
loop_
_entity_poly.entity_id
_entity_poly.type
_entity_poly.pdbx_seq_one_letter_code
_entity_poly.pdbx_strand_id
1 'polypeptide(L)'
;MAQTSTTGSLENASREMISSLRYTAEHNAPVYGAVTKYTLAKGEDTGIFPKVGQMEMSSLNEGQDIVDEEEIGMTTVSVTPGEVGAKVILTDKLLRQNVAVNFQTIGRQLGDAMKRKRETDLIDLFSALNGGTSHGSAGTAFSVANISAVVGIAKADNYGDNLSIFQHPNAVLRLAKDLSTIGSGTIRPIPEGYSARLMEKAFKGYQIWDVPVFETGNITRDSGDDAIGAIINDDALGVIQSKAPGVERERDASLRAWEVVMVSDYAAFELDDTRGAPLTYDAADVTTTA
;
A
#
# COMPACT_ATOMS: atom_id res chain seq x y z
N MET A 1 11.71 2.73 -29.92
CA MET A 1 11.23 1.68 -30.84
C MET A 1 9.96 1.11 -30.28
N ALA A 2 8.85 1.20 -31.01
CA ALA A 2 7.59 0.61 -30.58
C ALA A 2 7.72 -0.92 -30.59
N GLN A 3 7.63 -1.55 -29.44
CA GLN A 3 7.68 -3.00 -29.32
C GLN A 3 6.27 -3.56 -29.62
N THR A 4 6.07 -3.98 -30.88
CA THR A 4 4.86 -4.67 -31.32
C THR A 4 4.95 -6.14 -30.92
N SER A 5 3.97 -6.64 -30.17
CA SER A 5 3.84 -8.07 -29.91
C SER A 5 3.50 -8.77 -31.24
N THR A 6 4.48 -9.49 -31.78
CA THR A 6 4.34 -10.23 -33.06
C THR A 6 3.89 -11.67 -32.80
N THR A 7 3.33 -12.31 -33.81
CA THR A 7 2.91 -13.73 -33.75
C THR A 7 4.04 -14.70 -33.37
N GLY A 8 5.31 -14.37 -33.61
CA GLY A 8 6.45 -15.22 -33.26
C GLY A 8 6.68 -15.37 -31.77
N SER A 9 6.28 -14.38 -30.95
CA SER A 9 6.36 -14.49 -29.50
C SER A 9 5.22 -15.32 -28.88
N LEU A 10 4.24 -15.73 -29.70
CA LEU A 10 3.05 -16.46 -29.28
C LEU A 10 2.91 -17.86 -29.94
N GLU A 11 3.88 -18.26 -30.77
CA GLU A 11 3.86 -19.57 -31.46
C GLU A 11 3.84 -20.77 -30.51
N ASN A 12 4.43 -20.64 -29.36
CA ASN A 12 4.37 -21.67 -28.29
C ASN A 12 3.06 -21.66 -27.51
N ALA A 13 2.31 -20.56 -27.52
CA ALA A 13 1.02 -20.44 -26.83
C ALA A 13 -0.15 -20.94 -27.69
N SER A 14 0.04 -21.05 -29.01
CA SER A 14 -1.02 -21.44 -29.94
C SER A 14 -1.24 -22.95 -30.06
N ARG A 15 -0.37 -23.79 -29.53
CA ARG A 15 -0.48 -25.24 -29.58
C ARG A 15 -1.21 -25.88 -28.42
N GLU A 16 -1.34 -25.20 -27.31
CA GLU A 16 -2.21 -25.63 -26.21
C GLU A 16 -3.45 -24.75 -26.24
N MET A 17 -4.56 -25.27 -26.73
CA MET A 17 -5.88 -24.77 -26.44
C MET A 17 -6.14 -24.96 -24.94
N ILE A 18 -5.53 -24.15 -24.11
CA ILE A 18 -5.83 -24.12 -22.69
C ILE A 18 -7.15 -23.39 -22.59
N SER A 19 -8.17 -24.07 -22.12
CA SER A 19 -9.52 -23.54 -21.87
C SER A 19 -9.56 -22.45 -20.80
N SER A 20 -8.41 -22.16 -20.14
CA SER A 20 -8.24 -21.09 -19.16
C SER A 20 -6.93 -20.36 -19.39
N LEU A 21 -6.99 -19.07 -19.66
CA LEU A 21 -5.84 -18.20 -19.68
C LEU A 21 -5.24 -18.16 -18.24
N ARG A 22 -3.98 -18.56 -18.10
CA ARG A 22 -3.29 -18.41 -16.80
C ARG A 22 -2.87 -16.97 -16.66
N TYR A 23 -3.43 -16.32 -15.65
CA TYR A 23 -3.04 -15.00 -15.23
C TYR A 23 -1.81 -15.07 -14.35
N THR A 24 -0.87 -14.14 -14.51
CA THR A 24 0.15 -13.89 -13.51
C THR A 24 -0.54 -13.40 -12.26
N ALA A 25 -0.27 -14.04 -11.13
CA ALA A 25 -0.81 -13.60 -9.85
C ALA A 25 -0.19 -12.24 -9.51
N GLU A 26 -1.04 -11.29 -9.19
CA GLU A 26 -0.63 -9.97 -8.70
C GLU A 26 -0.72 -9.94 -7.17
N HIS A 27 0.17 -9.18 -6.55
CA HIS A 27 0.11 -8.95 -5.11
C HIS A 27 -1.13 -8.15 -4.73
N ASN A 28 -1.66 -8.43 -3.56
CA ASN A 28 -2.74 -7.63 -3.00
C ASN A 28 -2.27 -6.19 -2.79
N ALA A 29 -3.21 -5.24 -2.86
CA ALA A 29 -2.99 -3.83 -2.64
C ALA A 29 -3.73 -3.35 -1.37
N PRO A 30 -3.28 -3.77 -0.16
CA PRO A 30 -3.97 -3.45 1.08
C PRO A 30 -3.80 -1.99 1.50
N VAL A 31 -2.68 -1.33 1.16
CA VAL A 31 -2.40 0.05 1.55
C VAL A 31 -3.42 1.01 0.94
N TYR A 32 -3.72 0.85 -0.36
CA TYR A 32 -4.74 1.66 -1.03
C TYR A 32 -6.14 1.52 -0.38
N GLY A 33 -6.41 0.40 0.28
CA GLY A 33 -7.65 0.17 1.04
C GLY A 33 -7.74 0.94 2.34
N ALA A 34 -6.61 1.26 2.95
CA ALA A 34 -6.50 1.80 4.31
C ALA A 34 -6.24 3.32 4.35
N VAL A 35 -6.04 3.97 3.21
CA VAL A 35 -5.78 5.41 3.13
C VAL A 35 -7.01 6.20 2.71
N THR A 36 -7.04 7.48 3.08
CA THR A 36 -8.13 8.39 2.74
C THR A 36 -8.07 8.80 1.27
N LYS A 37 -9.23 8.82 0.62
CA LYS A 37 -9.36 9.08 -0.83
C LYS A 37 -10.13 10.37 -1.07
N TYR A 38 -9.56 11.23 -1.91
CA TYR A 38 -10.14 12.48 -2.31
C TYR A 38 -10.38 12.50 -3.81
N THR A 39 -11.43 13.21 -4.24
CA THR A 39 -11.73 13.40 -5.66
C THR A 39 -11.88 14.90 -5.92
N LEU A 40 -11.12 15.40 -6.89
CA LEU A 40 -11.26 16.80 -7.32
C LEU A 40 -12.55 17.03 -8.10
N ALA A 41 -13.16 18.18 -7.89
CA ALA A 41 -14.29 18.60 -8.67
C ALA A 41 -13.84 19.03 -10.09
N LYS A 42 -14.78 19.04 -11.03
CA LYS A 42 -14.48 19.47 -12.40
C LYS A 42 -14.08 20.95 -12.43
N GLY A 43 -12.88 21.23 -12.91
CA GLY A 43 -12.31 22.56 -13.01
C GLY A 43 -11.32 22.91 -11.90
N GLU A 44 -11.10 22.00 -10.96
CA GLU A 44 -10.04 22.06 -9.95
C GLU A 44 -8.84 21.26 -10.41
N ASP A 45 -7.64 21.81 -10.28
CA ASP A 45 -6.37 21.19 -10.65
C ASP A 45 -5.52 20.80 -9.44
N THR A 46 -5.76 21.43 -8.29
CA THR A 46 -4.97 21.26 -7.08
C THR A 46 -5.87 21.08 -5.86
N GLY A 47 -5.60 20.06 -5.07
CA GLY A 47 -6.19 19.86 -3.75
C GLY A 47 -5.37 20.58 -2.67
N ILE A 48 -6.03 21.33 -1.80
CA ILE A 48 -5.40 22.03 -0.67
C ILE A 48 -5.96 21.45 0.62
N PHE A 49 -5.08 20.91 1.47
CA PHE A 49 -5.43 20.26 2.72
C PHE A 49 -4.84 21.06 3.89
N PRO A 50 -5.64 21.85 4.59
CA PRO A 50 -5.17 22.58 5.77
C PRO A 50 -5.11 21.66 6.98
N LYS A 51 -4.02 21.75 7.75
CA LYS A 51 -3.85 21.15 9.07
C LYS A 51 -3.81 22.25 10.10
N VAL A 52 -4.65 22.16 11.13
CA VAL A 52 -4.69 23.09 12.26
C VAL A 52 -3.89 22.52 13.42
N GLY A 53 -3.02 23.32 14.00
CA GLY A 53 -2.23 22.94 15.18
C GLY A 53 -3.08 22.75 16.43
N GLN A 54 -2.51 22.11 17.44
CA GLN A 54 -3.13 22.01 18.76
C GLN A 54 -3.01 23.33 19.50
N MET A 55 -4.07 23.71 20.22
CA MET A 55 -4.07 24.85 21.13
C MET A 55 -3.87 24.36 22.55
N GLU A 56 -3.12 25.10 23.34
CA GLU A 56 -2.92 24.85 24.76
C GLU A 56 -3.81 25.77 25.60
N MET A 57 -4.29 25.25 26.71
CA MET A 57 -5.05 26.03 27.66
C MET A 57 -4.24 26.21 28.95
N SER A 58 -4.05 27.45 29.40
CA SER A 58 -3.39 27.78 30.63
C SER A 58 -4.37 27.88 31.82
N SER A 59 -3.91 27.55 33.02
CA SER A 59 -4.70 27.71 34.21
C SER A 59 -4.73 29.19 34.61
N LEU A 60 -5.94 29.71 34.88
CA LEU A 60 -6.16 31.10 35.31
C LEU A 60 -6.48 31.16 36.79
N ASN A 61 -5.93 32.15 37.49
CA ASN A 61 -6.34 32.51 38.84
C ASN A 61 -7.52 33.46 38.79
N GLU A 62 -8.30 33.49 39.89
CA GLU A 62 -9.43 34.41 39.99
C GLU A 62 -8.98 35.87 39.87
N GLY A 63 -9.59 36.58 38.90
CA GLY A 63 -9.26 37.98 38.57
C GLY A 63 -8.06 38.18 37.67
N GLN A 64 -7.48 37.11 37.13
CA GLN A 64 -6.39 37.18 36.14
C GLN A 64 -6.95 37.32 34.72
N ASP A 65 -6.46 38.31 34.00
CA ASP A 65 -6.78 38.49 32.59
C ASP A 65 -5.98 37.47 31.73
N ILE A 66 -6.56 37.04 30.62
CA ILE A 66 -5.88 36.22 29.59
C ILE A 66 -5.03 37.18 28.75
N VAL A 67 -3.72 37.17 28.99
CA VAL A 67 -2.76 38.03 28.33
C VAL A 67 -2.06 37.35 27.16
N ASP A 68 -1.97 36.02 27.19
CA ASP A 68 -1.33 35.23 26.17
C ASP A 68 -2.35 34.85 25.08
N GLU A 69 -2.10 35.28 23.86
CA GLU A 69 -2.87 34.93 22.67
C GLU A 69 -2.29 33.64 22.11
N GLU A 70 -3.13 32.62 21.93
CA GLU A 70 -2.75 31.38 21.23
C GLU A 70 -2.89 31.59 19.71
N GLU A 71 -1.82 31.32 18.99
CA GLU A 71 -1.82 31.37 17.53
C GLU A 71 -2.30 30.04 16.94
N ILE A 72 -3.30 30.11 16.04
CA ILE A 72 -3.71 28.93 15.27
C ILE A 72 -2.62 28.59 14.27
N GLY A 73 -1.71 27.67 14.63
CA GLY A 73 -0.71 27.12 13.73
C GLY A 73 -1.39 26.40 12.58
N MET A 74 -1.40 27.00 11.39
CA MET A 74 -2.00 26.40 10.19
C MET A 74 -0.91 26.04 9.19
N THR A 75 -0.81 24.78 8.84
CA THR A 75 0.00 24.29 7.72
C THR A 75 -0.90 23.77 6.62
N THR A 76 -0.46 23.87 5.37
CA THR A 76 -1.23 23.41 4.22
C THR A 76 -0.38 22.49 3.34
N VAL A 77 -0.97 21.36 2.95
CA VAL A 77 -0.42 20.48 1.92
C VAL A 77 -1.18 20.73 0.62
N SER A 78 -0.47 21.07 -0.46
CA SER A 78 -1.05 21.26 -1.80
C SER A 78 -0.59 20.17 -2.72
N VAL A 79 -1.52 19.52 -3.40
CA VAL A 79 -1.25 18.35 -4.25
C VAL A 79 -1.94 18.51 -5.59
N THR A 80 -1.16 18.36 -6.67
CA THR A 80 -1.66 18.37 -8.04
C THR A 80 -1.56 16.95 -8.60
N PRO A 81 -2.68 16.31 -9.01
CA PRO A 81 -2.67 15.00 -9.65
C PRO A 81 -1.88 14.99 -10.95
N GLY A 82 -1.09 13.94 -11.15
CA GLY A 82 -0.39 13.66 -12.40
C GLY A 82 -1.10 12.62 -13.24
N GLU A 83 -0.92 12.69 -14.56
CA GLU A 83 -1.45 11.70 -15.49
C GLU A 83 -0.58 10.43 -15.48
N VAL A 84 -1.21 9.28 -15.28
CA VAL A 84 -0.58 7.95 -15.33
C VAL A 84 -1.33 7.08 -16.30
N GLY A 85 -0.62 6.45 -17.23
CA GLY A 85 -1.27 5.61 -18.23
C GLY A 85 -0.38 4.50 -18.77
N ALA A 86 -1.02 3.55 -19.44
CA ALA A 86 -0.37 2.49 -20.18
C ALA A 86 -1.10 2.23 -21.49
N LYS A 87 -0.32 1.87 -22.54
CA LYS A 87 -0.83 1.60 -23.88
C LYS A 87 -0.41 0.21 -24.32
N VAL A 88 -1.35 -0.53 -24.92
CA VAL A 88 -1.12 -1.84 -25.55
C VAL A 88 -1.62 -1.79 -27.00
N ILE A 89 -0.80 -2.29 -27.91
CA ILE A 89 -1.15 -2.36 -29.35
C ILE A 89 -1.44 -3.82 -29.73
N LEU A 90 -2.63 -4.08 -30.25
CA LEU A 90 -3.11 -5.39 -30.70
C LEU A 90 -3.28 -5.42 -32.19
N THR A 91 -2.46 -6.21 -32.88
CA THR A 91 -2.58 -6.35 -34.35
C THR A 91 -3.80 -7.19 -34.72
N ASP A 92 -4.44 -6.90 -35.85
CA ASP A 92 -5.57 -7.68 -36.39
C ASP A 92 -5.22 -9.15 -36.61
N LYS A 93 -3.96 -9.44 -36.96
CA LYS A 93 -3.49 -10.80 -37.13
C LYS A 93 -3.52 -11.55 -35.80
N LEU A 94 -3.05 -10.94 -34.74
CA LEU A 94 -3.08 -11.51 -33.40
C LEU A 94 -4.52 -11.80 -32.92
N LEU A 95 -5.43 -10.84 -33.08
CA LEU A 95 -6.83 -11.00 -32.70
C LEU A 95 -7.56 -12.10 -33.48
N ARG A 96 -7.17 -12.32 -34.76
CA ARG A 96 -7.76 -13.40 -35.59
C ARG A 96 -7.20 -14.77 -35.27
N GLN A 97 -5.93 -14.86 -34.89
CA GLN A 97 -5.23 -16.13 -34.71
C GLN A 97 -5.25 -16.64 -33.29
N ASN A 98 -5.51 -15.77 -32.29
CA ASN A 98 -5.48 -16.12 -30.90
C ASN A 98 -6.80 -15.78 -30.21
N VAL A 99 -7.58 -16.81 -29.87
CA VAL A 99 -8.88 -16.68 -29.18
C VAL A 99 -8.71 -16.25 -27.73
N ALA A 100 -7.57 -16.55 -27.11
CA ALA A 100 -7.31 -16.26 -25.69
C ALA A 100 -6.99 -14.78 -25.43
N VAL A 101 -6.46 -14.06 -26.44
CA VAL A 101 -6.15 -12.64 -26.33
C VAL A 101 -7.35 -11.83 -26.82
N ASN A 102 -8.06 -11.23 -25.90
CA ASN A 102 -9.20 -10.37 -26.17
C ASN A 102 -9.08 -9.05 -25.40
N PHE A 103 -9.90 -8.08 -25.78
CA PHE A 103 -9.92 -6.75 -25.14
C PHE A 103 -10.24 -6.80 -23.65
N GLN A 104 -11.04 -7.77 -23.19
CA GLN A 104 -11.38 -7.94 -21.79
C GLN A 104 -10.16 -8.36 -20.96
N THR A 105 -9.37 -9.31 -21.49
CA THR A 105 -8.13 -9.78 -20.88
C THR A 105 -7.12 -8.64 -20.70
N ILE A 106 -6.93 -7.86 -21.78
CA ILE A 106 -6.04 -6.69 -21.76
C ILE A 106 -6.54 -5.63 -20.78
N GLY A 107 -7.83 -5.33 -20.80
CA GLY A 107 -8.42 -4.37 -19.85
C GLY A 107 -8.23 -4.78 -18.39
N ARG A 108 -8.32 -6.08 -18.08
CA ARG A 108 -8.04 -6.61 -16.76
C ARG A 108 -6.56 -6.44 -16.37
N GLN A 109 -5.62 -6.77 -17.26
CA GLN A 109 -4.19 -6.59 -17.03
C GLN A 109 -3.82 -5.12 -16.80
N LEU A 110 -4.39 -4.21 -17.57
CA LEU A 110 -4.19 -2.77 -17.38
C LEU A 110 -4.74 -2.32 -16.03
N GLY A 111 -5.91 -2.81 -15.63
CA GLY A 111 -6.50 -2.52 -14.32
C GLY A 111 -5.64 -3.01 -13.15
N ASP A 112 -5.08 -4.22 -13.25
CA ASP A 112 -4.20 -4.78 -12.23
C ASP A 112 -2.85 -4.03 -12.18
N ALA A 113 -2.30 -3.61 -13.32
CA ALA A 113 -1.11 -2.77 -13.39
C ALA A 113 -1.34 -1.39 -12.72
N MET A 114 -2.53 -0.80 -12.91
CA MET A 114 -2.89 0.47 -12.28
C MET A 114 -3.00 0.33 -10.75
N LYS A 115 -3.59 -0.77 -10.26
CA LYS A 115 -3.66 -1.04 -8.81
C LYS A 115 -2.26 -1.17 -8.21
N ARG A 116 -1.38 -1.95 -8.86
CA ARG A 116 0.01 -2.10 -8.42
C ARG A 116 0.75 -0.77 -8.40
N LYS A 117 0.60 0.07 -9.43
CA LYS A 117 1.25 1.38 -9.49
C LYS A 117 0.80 2.28 -8.33
N ARG A 118 -0.50 2.35 -8.04
CA ARG A 118 -1.04 3.12 -6.92
C ARG A 118 -0.53 2.64 -5.57
N GLU A 119 -0.45 1.32 -5.40
CA GLU A 119 0.08 0.72 -4.18
C GLU A 119 1.55 1.05 -3.99
N THR A 120 2.36 0.93 -5.06
CA THR A 120 3.79 1.25 -5.02
C THR A 120 4.02 2.72 -4.69
N ASP A 121 3.26 3.64 -5.30
CA ASP A 121 3.38 5.07 -5.04
C ASP A 121 3.07 5.42 -3.57
N LEU A 122 2.14 4.71 -2.94
CA LEU A 122 1.85 4.86 -1.50
C LEU A 122 2.96 4.27 -0.63
N ILE A 123 3.51 3.10 -1.02
CA ILE A 123 4.60 2.45 -0.28
C ILE A 123 5.87 3.30 -0.32
N ASP A 124 6.14 3.97 -1.43
CA ASP A 124 7.31 4.85 -1.59
C ASP A 124 7.29 6.02 -0.59
N LEU A 125 6.12 6.45 -0.13
CA LEU A 125 5.96 7.48 0.89
C LEU A 125 6.27 6.98 2.32
N PHE A 126 6.28 5.69 2.58
CA PHE A 126 6.50 5.16 3.92
C PHE A 126 7.80 5.64 4.55
N SER A 127 8.87 5.72 3.76
CA SER A 127 10.19 6.10 4.23
C SER A 127 10.29 7.56 4.69
N ALA A 128 9.36 8.41 4.28
CA ALA A 128 9.34 9.84 4.61
C ALA A 128 8.54 10.14 5.89
N LEU A 129 7.57 9.30 6.25
CA LEU A 129 6.73 9.47 7.44
C LEU A 129 7.55 9.67 8.72
N ASN A 130 7.01 10.42 9.68
CA ASN A 130 7.65 10.76 10.95
C ASN A 130 9.02 11.45 10.77
N GLY A 131 9.12 12.31 9.74
CA GLY A 131 10.38 12.96 9.38
C GLY A 131 11.48 11.95 8.98
N GLY A 132 11.11 10.77 8.50
CA GLY A 132 12.02 9.69 8.15
C GLY A 132 12.55 8.88 9.34
N THR A 133 12.03 9.12 10.56
CA THR A 133 12.45 8.39 11.76
C THR A 133 11.75 7.03 11.83
N SER A 134 12.50 5.97 11.54
CA SER A 134 11.98 4.60 11.53
C SER A 134 11.91 3.99 12.94
N HIS A 135 10.84 3.24 13.20
CA HIS A 135 10.79 2.31 14.33
C HIS A 135 11.31 0.94 13.89
N GLY A 136 12.07 0.29 14.77
CA GLY A 136 12.84 -0.88 14.42
C GLY A 136 14.21 -0.54 13.83
N SER A 137 14.93 -1.53 13.36
CA SER A 137 16.24 -1.37 12.72
C SER A 137 16.55 -2.53 11.79
N ALA A 138 17.43 -2.28 10.83
CA ALA A 138 17.96 -3.29 9.90
C ALA A 138 18.47 -4.52 10.64
N GLY A 139 18.21 -5.71 10.11
CA GLY A 139 18.56 -7.00 10.70
C GLY A 139 17.76 -7.40 11.94
N THR A 140 16.81 -6.56 12.40
CA THR A 140 15.96 -6.89 13.55
C THR A 140 14.74 -7.68 13.10
N ALA A 141 14.39 -8.76 13.82
CA ALA A 141 13.23 -9.57 13.49
C ALA A 141 11.92 -8.84 13.80
N PHE A 142 10.94 -8.98 12.91
CA PHE A 142 9.57 -8.53 13.10
C PHE A 142 8.86 -9.47 14.09
N SER A 143 9.00 -9.21 15.40
CA SER A 143 8.53 -10.05 16.50
C SER A 143 7.34 -9.40 17.22
N VAL A 144 6.59 -10.19 17.98
CA VAL A 144 5.47 -9.71 18.82
C VAL A 144 5.93 -8.64 19.79
N ALA A 145 7.10 -8.79 20.40
CA ALA A 145 7.65 -7.83 21.36
C ALA A 145 7.94 -6.48 20.70
N ASN A 146 8.59 -6.50 19.53
CA ASN A 146 8.92 -5.28 18.79
C ASN A 146 7.67 -4.55 18.28
N ILE A 147 6.69 -5.29 17.76
CA ILE A 147 5.42 -4.69 17.29
C ILE A 147 4.63 -4.11 18.46
N SER A 148 4.59 -4.82 19.60
CA SER A 148 3.91 -4.28 20.79
C SER A 148 4.54 -2.98 21.27
N ALA A 149 5.87 -2.85 21.19
CA ALA A 149 6.56 -1.60 21.49
C ALA A 149 6.20 -0.49 20.50
N VAL A 150 6.19 -0.79 19.19
CA VAL A 150 5.80 0.16 18.14
C VAL A 150 4.37 0.64 18.32
N VAL A 151 3.42 -0.26 18.58
CA VAL A 151 2.02 0.10 18.86
C VAL A 151 1.92 0.96 20.13
N GLY A 152 2.73 0.64 21.15
CA GLY A 152 2.81 1.45 22.37
C GLY A 152 3.29 2.88 22.09
N ILE A 153 4.33 3.04 21.29
CA ILE A 153 4.85 4.36 20.87
C ILE A 153 3.79 5.10 20.04
N ALA A 154 3.19 4.45 19.04
CA ALA A 154 2.17 5.07 18.20
C ALA A 154 0.96 5.58 18.99
N LYS A 155 0.56 4.85 20.04
CA LYS A 155 -0.50 5.29 20.97
C LYS A 155 -0.04 6.42 21.89
N ALA A 156 1.21 6.41 22.34
CA ALA A 156 1.78 7.47 23.18
C ALA A 156 1.94 8.78 22.40
N ASP A 157 2.37 8.70 21.15
CA ASP A 157 2.56 9.83 20.25
C ASP A 157 1.25 10.26 19.55
N ASN A 158 0.13 9.62 19.92
CA ASN A 158 -1.22 9.95 19.44
C ASN A 158 -1.36 9.93 17.90
N TYR A 159 -0.92 8.84 17.25
CA TYR A 159 -1.10 8.68 15.80
C TYR A 159 -2.59 8.55 15.39
N GLY A 160 -3.49 8.30 16.33
CA GLY A 160 -4.93 8.17 16.13
C GLY A 160 -5.45 6.75 16.41
N ASP A 161 -6.76 6.56 16.23
CA ASP A 161 -7.45 5.32 16.63
C ASP A 161 -7.39 4.20 15.60
N ASN A 162 -7.40 4.55 14.29
CA ASN A 162 -7.48 3.58 13.19
C ASN A 162 -6.08 3.25 12.65
N LEU A 163 -5.27 2.58 13.45
CA LEU A 163 -3.92 2.20 13.07
C LEU A 163 -3.93 0.93 12.22
N SER A 164 -3.04 0.87 11.23
CA SER A 164 -2.76 -0.31 10.41
C SER A 164 -1.26 -0.47 10.20
N ILE A 165 -0.77 -1.71 10.22
CA ILE A 165 0.63 -2.04 9.98
C ILE A 165 0.73 -2.74 8.63
N PHE A 166 1.69 -2.32 7.81
CA PHE A 166 2.00 -2.92 6.52
C PHE A 166 3.45 -3.37 6.50
N GLN A 167 3.69 -4.61 6.08
CA GLN A 167 5.06 -5.14 6.04
C GLN A 167 5.22 -6.20 4.94
N HIS A 168 6.48 -6.50 4.59
CA HIS A 168 6.83 -7.53 3.63
C HIS A 168 6.40 -8.94 4.13
N PRO A 169 5.91 -9.85 3.25
CA PRO A 169 5.41 -11.17 3.64
C PRO A 169 6.40 -12.01 4.46
N ASN A 170 7.69 -11.94 4.14
CA ASN A 170 8.72 -12.70 4.88
C ASN A 170 8.85 -12.22 6.33
N ALA A 171 8.75 -10.91 6.58
CA ALA A 171 8.77 -10.38 7.94
C ALA A 171 7.52 -10.81 8.72
N VAL A 172 6.34 -10.74 8.09
CA VAL A 172 5.07 -11.19 8.69
C VAL A 172 5.10 -12.69 8.97
N LEU A 173 5.73 -13.51 8.12
CA LEU A 173 5.89 -14.95 8.36
C LEU A 173 6.77 -15.23 9.59
N ARG A 174 7.79 -14.40 9.86
CA ARG A 174 8.60 -14.51 11.09
C ARG A 174 7.77 -14.22 12.33
N LEU A 175 6.87 -13.25 12.26
CA LEU A 175 5.90 -12.97 13.31
C LEU A 175 5.01 -14.19 13.60
N ALA A 176 4.51 -14.86 12.55
CA ALA A 176 3.72 -16.08 12.69
C ALA A 176 4.51 -17.20 13.40
N LYS A 177 5.78 -17.34 13.06
CA LYS A 177 6.68 -18.31 13.70
C LYS A 177 6.90 -17.96 15.18
N ASP A 178 7.09 -16.69 15.52
CA ASP A 178 7.24 -16.22 16.89
C ASP A 178 5.98 -16.51 17.72
N LEU A 179 4.80 -16.22 17.17
CA LEU A 179 3.51 -16.54 17.77
C LEU A 179 3.32 -18.05 18.01
N SER A 180 3.81 -18.90 17.12
CA SER A 180 3.69 -20.35 17.26
C SER A 180 4.60 -20.91 18.37
N THR A 181 5.71 -20.25 18.67
CA THR A 181 6.66 -20.66 19.72
C THR A 181 6.25 -20.21 21.13
N ILE A 182 5.44 -19.19 21.26
CA ILE A 182 4.93 -18.69 22.57
C ILE A 182 4.09 -19.77 23.29
N GLY A 183 3.53 -20.75 22.59
CA GLY A 183 2.77 -21.87 23.17
C GLY A 183 3.60 -23.06 23.66
N SER A 184 4.92 -23.10 23.43
CA SER A 184 5.78 -24.29 23.65
C SER A 184 6.59 -24.30 24.96
N GLY A 185 6.10 -23.74 26.03
CA GLY A 185 6.64 -23.96 27.36
C GLY A 185 7.55 -22.86 27.92
N THR A 186 7.22 -22.44 29.09
CA THR A 186 7.85 -21.59 30.12
C THR A 186 7.22 -20.21 30.33
N ILE A 187 6.36 -19.73 29.47
CA ILE A 187 5.57 -18.53 29.70
C ILE A 187 4.10 -18.96 29.87
N ARG A 188 3.40 -18.39 30.83
CA ARG A 188 2.03 -18.72 31.23
C ARG A 188 1.16 -19.06 30.02
N PRO A 189 0.41 -20.17 30.05
CA PRO A 189 -0.42 -20.55 28.92
C PRO A 189 -1.35 -19.39 28.57
N ILE A 190 -1.26 -18.95 27.33
CA ILE A 190 -2.25 -18.04 26.75
C ILE A 190 -3.60 -18.76 26.90
N PRO A 191 -4.64 -18.11 27.43
CA PRO A 191 -5.95 -18.75 27.55
C PRO A 191 -6.34 -19.41 26.21
N GLU A 192 -6.78 -20.67 26.24
CA GLU A 192 -7.06 -21.47 25.03
C GLU A 192 -7.93 -20.74 23.98
N GLY A 193 -8.83 -19.88 24.42
CA GLY A 193 -9.64 -19.05 23.52
C GLY A 193 -8.87 -17.96 22.78
N TYR A 194 -7.68 -17.55 23.28
CA TYR A 194 -6.87 -16.50 22.64
C TYR A 194 -5.98 -17.05 21.55
N SER A 195 -5.36 -18.23 21.78
CA SER A 195 -4.54 -18.90 20.79
C SER A 195 -5.37 -19.38 19.60
N ALA A 196 -6.58 -19.90 19.82
CA ALA A 196 -7.50 -20.30 18.75
C ALA A 196 -7.91 -19.10 17.87
N ARG A 197 -8.25 -17.95 18.47
CA ARG A 197 -8.60 -16.73 17.73
C ARG A 197 -7.44 -16.12 16.96
N LEU A 198 -6.21 -16.20 17.51
CA LEU A 198 -4.98 -15.79 16.80
C LEU A 198 -4.71 -16.71 15.61
N MET A 199 -4.87 -18.04 15.78
CA MET A 199 -4.68 -19.00 14.71
C MET A 199 -5.78 -18.91 13.64
N GLU A 200 -7.01 -18.65 14.02
CA GLU A 200 -8.13 -18.50 13.10
C GLU A 200 -8.01 -17.22 12.25
N LYS A 201 -7.42 -16.16 12.81
CA LYS A 201 -7.12 -14.90 12.11
C LYS A 201 -5.78 -14.92 11.34
N ALA A 202 -4.85 -15.82 11.66
CA ALA A 202 -3.56 -15.97 11.00
C ALA A 202 -3.69 -16.25 9.48
N PHE A 203 -4.82 -16.78 9.04
CA PHE A 203 -5.13 -16.97 7.60
C PHE A 203 -5.80 -15.78 6.94
N LYS A 204 -6.22 -14.74 7.70
CA LYS A 204 -6.93 -13.55 7.17
C LYS A 204 -6.31 -12.22 7.56
N GLY A 205 -5.21 -12.21 8.26
CA GLY A 205 -4.56 -11.01 8.78
C GLY A 205 -4.29 -11.13 10.28
N TYR A 206 -3.14 -10.65 10.70
CA TYR A 206 -2.76 -10.60 12.11
C TYR A 206 -3.33 -9.33 12.76
N GLN A 207 -3.74 -9.42 14.01
CA GLN A 207 -4.04 -8.25 14.85
C GLN A 207 -3.21 -8.32 16.12
N ILE A 208 -2.50 -7.25 16.41
CA ILE A 208 -1.72 -7.10 17.65
C ILE A 208 -2.21 -5.84 18.34
N TRP A 209 -2.72 -5.96 19.55
CA TRP A 209 -3.31 -4.85 20.31
C TRP A 209 -4.39 -4.07 19.56
N ASP A 210 -5.28 -4.80 18.88
CA ASP A 210 -6.34 -4.29 18.00
C ASP A 210 -5.87 -3.58 16.71
N VAL A 211 -4.55 -3.59 16.43
CA VAL A 211 -3.98 -3.06 15.21
C VAL A 211 -3.82 -4.20 14.19
N PRO A 212 -4.47 -4.13 13.03
CA PRO A 212 -4.32 -5.13 11.97
C PRO A 212 -2.94 -5.02 11.31
N VAL A 213 -2.35 -6.19 11.02
CA VAL A 213 -1.10 -6.31 10.29
C VAL A 213 -1.39 -6.88 8.92
N PHE A 214 -1.06 -6.14 7.88
CA PHE A 214 -1.22 -6.55 6.48
C PHE A 214 0.12 -6.88 5.87
N GLU A 215 0.12 -7.87 4.97
CA GLU A 215 1.28 -8.21 4.17
C GLU A 215 1.09 -7.74 2.72
N THR A 216 2.13 -7.19 2.13
CA THR A 216 2.17 -6.85 0.71
C THR A 216 3.54 -7.16 0.12
N GLY A 217 3.55 -7.94 -0.96
CA GLY A 217 4.77 -8.22 -1.72
C GLY A 217 5.22 -7.07 -2.62
N ASN A 218 4.49 -5.95 -2.63
CA ASN A 218 4.89 -4.73 -3.34
C ASN A 218 5.96 -3.93 -2.57
N ILE A 219 6.15 -4.22 -1.27
CA ILE A 219 7.27 -3.70 -0.50
C ILE A 219 8.54 -4.41 -0.97
N THR A 220 9.50 -3.64 -1.47
CA THR A 220 10.80 -4.17 -1.91
C THR A 220 11.75 -4.35 -0.75
N ARG A 221 12.64 -5.35 -0.86
CA ARG A 221 13.76 -5.53 0.07
C ARG A 221 14.97 -4.75 -0.42
N ASP A 222 15.75 -4.26 0.49
CA ASP A 222 17.06 -3.68 0.20
C ASP A 222 18.15 -4.74 -0.02
N SER A 223 19.39 -4.32 -0.22
CA SER A 223 20.54 -5.21 -0.41
C SER A 223 20.93 -5.98 0.86
N GLY A 224 20.42 -5.60 2.02
CA GLY A 224 20.59 -6.27 3.31
C GLY A 224 19.46 -7.22 3.66
N ASP A 225 18.52 -7.45 2.73
CA ASP A 225 17.28 -8.19 2.93
C ASP A 225 16.34 -7.55 3.97
N ASP A 226 16.50 -6.26 4.25
CA ASP A 226 15.59 -5.51 5.10
C ASP A 226 14.44 -4.90 4.27
N ALA A 227 13.28 -4.74 4.89
CA ALA A 227 12.12 -4.15 4.26
C ALA A 227 11.57 -2.99 5.08
N ILE A 228 11.25 -1.89 4.39
CA ILE A 228 10.62 -0.72 4.99
C ILE A 228 9.11 -0.84 4.81
N GLY A 229 8.43 -1.25 5.88
CA GLY A 229 6.99 -1.14 6.01
C GLY A 229 6.59 0.15 6.72
N ALA A 230 5.35 0.23 7.18
CA ALA A 230 4.88 1.35 7.98
C ALA A 230 3.76 0.96 8.95
N ILE A 231 3.68 1.71 10.04
CA ILE A 231 2.46 1.85 10.84
C ILE A 231 1.84 3.19 10.47
N ILE A 232 0.60 3.18 10.03
CA ILE A 232 -0.12 4.37 9.59
C ILE A 232 -1.52 4.42 10.17
N ASN A 233 -1.99 5.64 10.40
CA ASN A 233 -3.40 5.93 10.55
C ASN A 233 -4.01 6.17 9.14
N ASP A 234 -5.32 6.03 8.99
CA ASP A 234 -6.05 6.29 7.74
C ASP A 234 -5.89 7.73 7.21
N ASP A 235 -5.59 8.69 8.11
CA ASP A 235 -5.33 10.10 7.77
C ASP A 235 -3.82 10.43 7.62
N ALA A 236 -2.90 9.46 7.72
CA ALA A 236 -1.48 9.70 7.52
C ALA A 236 -1.16 9.96 6.04
N LEU A 237 -1.75 9.14 5.17
CA LEU A 237 -1.57 9.20 3.72
C LEU A 237 -2.89 9.43 3.01
N GLY A 238 -2.83 10.10 1.87
CA GLY A 238 -3.98 10.35 1.03
C GLY A 238 -3.72 10.03 -0.44
N VAL A 239 -4.79 9.72 -1.15
CA VAL A 239 -4.79 9.65 -2.61
C VAL A 239 -5.81 10.64 -3.14
N ILE A 240 -5.36 11.58 -3.97
CA ILE A 240 -6.23 12.50 -4.67
C ILE A 240 -6.36 12.08 -6.14
N GLN A 241 -7.57 12.10 -6.67
CA GLN A 241 -7.87 11.68 -8.02
C GLN A 241 -8.70 12.74 -8.74
N SER A 242 -8.25 13.14 -9.94
CA SER A 242 -8.99 14.03 -10.84
C SER A 242 -9.75 13.25 -11.90
N LYS A 243 -9.11 12.23 -12.51
CA LYS A 243 -9.72 11.36 -13.51
C LYS A 243 -9.70 9.91 -13.05
N ALA A 244 -10.87 9.28 -12.98
CA ALA A 244 -10.97 7.85 -12.71
C ALA A 244 -10.30 7.04 -13.81
N PRO A 245 -9.75 5.82 -13.51
CA PRO A 245 -9.18 4.96 -14.52
C PRO A 245 -10.20 4.66 -15.61
N GLY A 246 -9.85 5.01 -16.85
CA GLY A 246 -10.67 4.77 -18.02
C GLY A 246 -9.88 4.02 -19.08
N VAL A 247 -10.54 3.11 -19.80
CA VAL A 247 -9.95 2.40 -20.95
C VAL A 247 -10.54 2.95 -22.23
N GLU A 248 -9.69 3.48 -23.08
CA GLU A 248 -10.02 4.00 -24.40
C GLU A 248 -9.45 3.07 -25.47
N ARG A 249 -10.12 2.97 -26.62
CA ARG A 249 -9.69 2.13 -27.74
C ARG A 249 -9.72 2.95 -29.01
N GLU A 250 -8.62 2.92 -29.76
CA GLU A 250 -8.50 3.56 -31.05
C GLU A 250 -8.08 2.56 -32.11
N ARG A 251 -8.59 2.74 -33.33
CA ARG A 251 -8.25 1.96 -34.49
C ARG A 251 -7.19 2.67 -35.31
N ASP A 252 -5.98 2.10 -35.40
CA ASP A 252 -4.96 2.53 -36.36
C ASP A 252 -5.03 1.69 -37.61
N ALA A 253 -5.51 2.29 -38.69
CA ALA A 253 -5.67 1.61 -39.98
C ALA A 253 -4.33 1.36 -40.66
N SER A 254 -3.33 2.22 -40.44
CA SER A 254 -2.00 2.10 -41.04
C SER A 254 -1.20 0.95 -40.44
N LEU A 255 -1.27 0.78 -39.12
CA LEU A 255 -0.69 -0.35 -38.41
C LEU A 255 -1.54 -1.62 -38.50
N ARG A 256 -2.79 -1.52 -38.98
CA ARG A 256 -3.76 -2.64 -38.95
C ARG A 256 -3.88 -3.24 -37.55
N ALA A 257 -4.01 -2.34 -36.57
CA ALA A 257 -3.98 -2.66 -35.16
C ALA A 257 -5.03 -1.85 -34.39
N TRP A 258 -5.35 -2.31 -33.20
CA TRP A 258 -6.10 -1.60 -32.18
C TRP A 258 -5.15 -1.13 -31.08
N GLU A 259 -5.26 0.11 -30.72
CA GLU A 259 -4.61 0.68 -29.56
C GLU A 259 -5.59 0.67 -28.39
N VAL A 260 -5.16 0.11 -27.27
CA VAL A 260 -5.90 0.10 -26.00
C VAL A 260 -5.10 0.91 -25.02
N VAL A 261 -5.66 2.02 -24.57
CA VAL A 261 -5.00 2.96 -23.66
C VAL A 261 -5.80 3.04 -22.38
N MET A 262 -5.12 2.95 -21.24
CA MET A 262 -5.70 3.22 -19.94
C MET A 262 -5.01 4.43 -19.35
N VAL A 263 -5.80 5.41 -18.90
CA VAL A 263 -5.32 6.65 -18.30
C VAL A 263 -6.08 6.94 -17.01
N SER A 264 -5.39 7.47 -16.03
CA SER A 264 -5.95 7.98 -14.77
C SER A 264 -5.09 9.11 -14.26
N ASP A 265 -5.71 10.14 -13.70
CA ASP A 265 -4.99 11.25 -13.07
C ASP A 265 -5.13 11.12 -11.56
N TYR A 266 -4.04 10.91 -10.86
CA TYR A 266 -4.00 10.81 -9.42
C TYR A 266 -2.63 11.22 -8.87
N ALA A 267 -2.59 11.49 -7.56
CA ALA A 267 -1.36 11.61 -6.79
C ALA A 267 -1.54 10.93 -5.43
N ALA A 268 -0.51 10.23 -4.98
CA ALA A 268 -0.35 9.79 -3.59
C ALA A 268 0.45 10.86 -2.84
N PHE A 269 0.09 11.17 -1.61
CA PHE A 269 0.74 12.21 -0.83
C PHE A 269 0.63 11.96 0.67
N GLU A 270 1.51 12.58 1.43
CA GLU A 270 1.42 12.64 2.88
C GLU A 270 0.39 13.70 3.28
N LEU A 271 -0.63 13.27 4.02
CA LEU A 271 -1.64 14.16 4.55
C LEU A 271 -1.22 14.69 5.93
N ASP A 272 -0.71 13.81 6.79
CA ASP A 272 -0.18 14.16 8.10
C ASP A 272 1.01 13.25 8.47
N ASP A 273 2.22 13.79 8.37
CA ASP A 273 3.48 13.12 8.70
C ASP A 273 3.54 12.56 10.13
N THR A 274 2.86 13.21 11.08
CA THR A 274 2.86 12.82 12.50
C THR A 274 1.94 11.65 12.83
N ARG A 275 1.17 11.14 11.87
CA ARG A 275 0.19 10.06 12.08
C ARG A 275 0.64 8.70 11.53
N GLY A 276 1.91 8.55 11.28
CA GLY A 276 2.50 7.29 10.83
C GLY A 276 4.00 7.29 10.99
N ALA A 277 4.62 6.12 10.94
CA ALA A 277 6.07 5.99 10.97
C ALA A 277 6.54 4.80 10.14
N PRO A 278 7.72 4.88 9.53
CA PRO A 278 8.33 3.75 8.83
C PRO A 278 8.74 2.65 9.82
N LEU A 279 8.69 1.41 9.35
CA LEU A 279 9.05 0.22 10.11
C LEU A 279 10.14 -0.55 9.35
N THR A 280 11.37 -0.49 9.82
CA THR A 280 12.49 -1.22 9.19
C THR A 280 12.74 -2.53 9.93
N TYR A 281 12.55 -3.65 9.24
CA TYR A 281 12.75 -4.99 9.79
C TYR A 281 13.34 -5.95 8.76
N ASP A 282 14.03 -6.98 9.27
CA ASP A 282 14.56 -8.08 8.49
C ASP A 282 13.44 -8.86 7.77
N ALA A 283 13.56 -8.93 6.46
CA ALA A 283 12.68 -9.65 5.55
C ALA A 283 13.43 -10.72 4.72
N ALA A 284 14.60 -11.18 5.21
CA ALA A 284 15.34 -12.24 4.56
C ALA A 284 14.49 -13.51 4.38
N ASP A 285 14.84 -14.30 3.39
CA ASP A 285 14.09 -15.52 3.08
C ASP A 285 14.08 -16.47 4.29
N VAL A 286 12.89 -16.97 4.60
CA VAL A 286 12.74 -17.96 5.65
C VAL A 286 13.26 -19.30 5.13
N THR A 287 14.26 -19.88 5.83
CA THR A 287 14.81 -21.17 5.45
C THR A 287 13.73 -22.25 5.52
N THR A 288 13.56 -22.97 4.41
CA THR A 288 12.61 -24.10 4.28
C THR A 288 13.20 -25.44 4.72
N THR A 289 14.49 -25.46 5.05
CA THR A 289 15.16 -26.63 5.61
C THR A 289 14.90 -26.72 7.10
N ALA A 290 14.23 -27.77 7.49
CA ALA A 290 14.09 -28.20 8.88
C ALA A 290 15.39 -28.83 9.38
#